data_28343700f594883ddfd869ae2ebbfdd4
#
_entry.id   28343700f594883ddfd869ae2ebbfdd4
#
_cell.length_a   1.000
_cell.length_b   1.000
_cell.length_c   1.000
_cell.angle_alpha   90.00
_cell.angle_beta   90.00
_cell.angle_gamma   90.00
#
_symmetry.space_group_name_H-M   'P 1'
#
loop_
_entity.id
_entity.type
_entity.pdbx_description
1 polymer ?
#
loop_
_entity_poly.entity_id
_entity_poly.type
_entity_poly.pdbx_seq_one_letter_code
_entity_poly.pdbx_strand_id
1 'polypeptide(L)'
;MLPGFARTLGPEGSGQAARGASATTAARVFVDTRRTVASLDRNLFGSFLEHLGRAIYEGVYDPGSKLSDSNGFRKDVLDEIRQLGVPIIRYPGGNFVSGYNWLDGVGPKKDRPRTLDKAWDTIESNQFGTNEFMAWCKAVGTTPLMGLNLGTGSAEDAAALVEYCNVEKGTRWSDLRRQHGITDPYKAQYWCLGNEMDGPWQIGHMSATEYGLKAADAARQMRYVDPSLKLIACGSSGPLMPTYLEWDREVLEQCYQYVDGLSLHRYFGNNERDSGGDSSKYVALNLSMERQIAETVAVCDLVRGHKRSPKKLWLSFDEWNVWYRTTAGDAVDGHRQEAPHLLEEVYNLEDALLVGGLINSLLRSADRVKLACLAQLINVIAPIMTDPNGILRQTIYYPYSWALQFAKGDVLNLLVESSTYDVSGMDKVGHVDVAGSLDRSDGKLALFLLNRDLSKAHDVEIVWEDAAPARVLSTSVLTGDDLKASNTFAAPKRVVPQSFAAPNISGGRTRFEVPARSYTMIQWSM
;
A
#
# COMPACT_ATOMS: atom_id res chain seq x y z
N MET A 1 48.88 31.66 45.53
CA MET A 1 48.63 31.70 47.00
C MET A 1 47.42 30.84 47.29
N LEU A 2 47.61 29.74 47.96
CA LEU A 2 46.63 28.84 48.57
C LEU A 2 45.95 29.55 49.79
N PRO A 3 44.86 29.01 50.41
CA PRO A 3 44.73 27.64 50.89
C PRO A 3 43.32 27.04 50.58
N GLY A 4 43.01 25.77 50.48
CA GLY A 4 43.28 24.52 51.20
C GLY A 4 42.48 24.35 52.50
N PHE A 5 41.36 23.53 52.40
CA PHE A 5 40.86 22.85 53.63
C PHE A 5 40.33 21.43 53.23
N ALA A 6 41.01 20.47 53.83
CA ALA A 6 40.62 19.08 53.97
C ALA A 6 39.83 18.87 55.26
N ARG A 7 38.86 17.98 55.30
CA ARG A 7 38.37 17.20 56.46
C ARG A 7 37.69 15.92 56.01
N THR A 8 38.29 14.86 56.28
CA THR A 8 38.27 13.67 57.14
C THR A 8 36.93 13.00 57.42
N LEU A 9 36.86 11.78 56.95
CA LEU A 9 36.33 10.44 57.28
C LEU A 9 35.41 10.24 58.51
N GLY A 10 34.39 9.42 58.33
CA GLY A 10 33.90 8.32 59.13
C GLY A 10 32.38 8.21 59.23
N PRO A 11 31.77 7.11 59.65
CA PRO A 11 31.97 5.73 59.24
C PRO A 11 30.70 5.02 58.67
N GLU A 12 30.90 3.76 58.33
CA GLU A 12 29.99 2.75 57.79
C GLU A 12 28.56 2.73 58.34
N GLY A 13 27.59 2.71 57.42
CA GLY A 13 26.22 2.30 57.65
C GLY A 13 25.83 1.22 56.65
N SER A 14 25.65 -0.01 57.12
CA SER A 14 25.16 -1.17 56.38
C SER A 14 23.76 -0.90 55.83
N GLY A 15 23.66 -0.63 54.54
CA GLY A 15 22.41 -0.49 53.82
C GLY A 15 22.19 -1.71 52.91
N GLN A 16 21.16 -2.47 53.21
CA GLN A 16 20.65 -3.61 52.44
C GLN A 16 20.63 -3.32 50.97
N ALA A 17 21.23 -4.21 50.18
CA ALA A 17 21.07 -4.28 48.75
C ALA A 17 19.58 -4.47 48.42
N ALA A 18 18.92 -3.42 48.00
CA ALA A 18 17.65 -3.54 47.29
C ALA A 18 17.93 -4.35 46.05
N ARG A 19 17.39 -5.56 46.00
CA ARG A 19 17.29 -6.36 44.77
C ARG A 19 16.59 -5.48 43.77
N GLY A 20 17.32 -4.99 42.79
CA GLY A 20 16.77 -4.32 41.63
C GLY A 20 15.82 -5.30 40.94
N ALA A 21 14.53 -5.05 41.06
CA ALA A 21 13.57 -5.61 40.15
C ALA A 21 14.06 -5.22 38.74
N SER A 22 14.40 -6.20 37.92
CA SER A 22 14.60 -6.01 36.49
C SER A 22 13.37 -5.24 36.00
N ALA A 23 13.55 -3.96 35.68
CA ALA A 23 12.50 -3.18 35.09
C ALA A 23 12.21 -3.85 33.75
N THR A 24 11.14 -4.67 33.68
CA THR A 24 10.52 -5.05 32.43
C THR A 24 10.16 -3.73 31.76
N THR A 25 10.85 -3.42 30.67
CA THR A 25 10.64 -2.19 29.91
C THR A 25 9.29 -2.31 29.23
N ALA A 26 8.24 -1.95 29.96
CA ALA A 26 6.90 -1.88 29.42
C ALA A 26 6.87 -0.77 28.37
N ALA A 27 6.45 -1.09 27.15
CA ALA A 27 6.11 -0.06 26.18
C ALA A 27 4.86 0.69 26.67
N ARG A 28 4.84 2.02 26.50
CA ARG A 28 3.68 2.85 26.83
C ARG A 28 3.11 3.48 25.58
N VAL A 29 1.80 3.42 25.46
CA VAL A 29 1.04 4.05 24.36
C VAL A 29 0.07 5.04 24.97
N PHE A 30 0.28 6.32 24.73
CA PHE A 30 -0.60 7.38 25.22
C PHE A 30 -1.65 7.67 24.14
N VAL A 31 -2.92 7.52 24.52
CA VAL A 31 -4.07 7.70 23.64
C VAL A 31 -4.93 8.85 24.16
N ASP A 32 -4.90 9.97 23.44
CA ASP A 32 -5.84 11.07 23.58
C ASP A 32 -6.71 11.08 22.31
N THR A 33 -7.99 10.75 22.44
CA THR A 33 -8.90 10.64 21.29
C THR A 33 -9.17 11.97 20.58
N ARG A 34 -8.82 13.09 21.19
CA ARG A 34 -8.93 14.44 20.62
C ARG A 34 -7.75 14.78 19.69
N ARG A 35 -6.64 14.07 19.83
CA ARG A 35 -5.43 14.26 19.03
C ARG A 35 -5.45 13.33 17.82
N THR A 36 -5.66 13.91 16.66
CA THR A 36 -5.71 13.18 15.39
C THR A 36 -4.65 13.67 14.41
N VAL A 37 -4.21 12.78 13.52
CA VAL A 37 -3.36 13.11 12.38
C VAL A 37 -4.24 13.71 11.27
N ALA A 38 -5.26 12.99 10.87
CA ALA A 38 -6.21 13.37 9.83
C ALA A 38 -7.42 12.43 9.83
N SER A 39 -8.49 12.83 9.16
CA SER A 39 -9.54 11.90 8.74
C SER A 39 -8.97 10.94 7.69
N LEU A 40 -9.21 9.65 7.88
CA LEU A 40 -8.71 8.57 7.05
C LEU A 40 -9.43 8.53 5.71
N ASP A 41 -8.70 8.74 4.62
CA ASP A 41 -9.20 8.37 3.30
C ASP A 41 -9.10 6.84 3.13
N ARG A 42 -10.20 6.18 2.86
CA ARG A 42 -10.22 4.72 2.70
C ARG A 42 -9.36 4.22 1.53
N ASN A 43 -9.13 5.08 0.52
CA ASN A 43 -8.25 4.77 -0.61
C ASN A 43 -6.78 4.52 -0.19
N LEU A 44 -6.43 4.80 1.07
CA LEU A 44 -5.14 4.41 1.67
C LEU A 44 -4.92 2.89 1.68
N PHE A 45 -5.97 2.10 1.51
CA PHE A 45 -5.92 0.64 1.48
C PHE A 45 -6.38 0.09 0.13
N GLY A 46 -6.02 0.76 -0.95
CA GLY A 46 -6.22 0.27 -2.31
C GLY A 46 -5.35 -0.91 -2.68
N SER A 47 -5.54 -1.42 -3.88
CA SER A 47 -4.69 -2.45 -4.47
C SER A 47 -4.48 -2.22 -5.96
N PHE A 48 -3.82 -3.18 -6.62
CA PHE A 48 -3.35 -3.04 -7.99
C PHE A 48 -3.55 -4.32 -8.79
N LEU A 49 -3.94 -4.17 -10.02
CA LEU A 49 -4.03 -5.23 -11.05
C LEU A 49 -3.36 -4.76 -12.33
N GLU A 50 -2.37 -5.49 -12.78
CA GLU A 50 -1.66 -5.27 -14.03
C GLU A 50 -1.82 -6.45 -14.96
N HIS A 51 -1.76 -6.23 -16.27
CA HIS A 51 -1.56 -7.29 -17.25
C HIS A 51 -0.13 -7.83 -17.13
N LEU A 52 0.09 -8.62 -16.09
CA LEU A 52 1.37 -9.19 -15.70
C LEU A 52 1.13 -10.59 -15.15
N GLY A 53 1.84 -11.59 -15.69
CA GLY A 53 1.68 -12.95 -15.24
C GLY A 53 0.22 -13.37 -15.18
N ARG A 54 -0.18 -14.02 -14.10
CA ARG A 54 -1.56 -14.48 -13.88
C ARG A 54 -2.41 -13.54 -13.00
N ALA A 55 -2.08 -12.24 -12.94
CA ALA A 55 -2.92 -11.31 -12.15
C ALA A 55 -4.30 -11.12 -12.78
N ILE A 56 -4.38 -10.99 -14.08
CA ILE A 56 -5.63 -10.86 -14.84
C ILE A 56 -6.15 -12.23 -15.28
N TYR A 57 -5.48 -12.86 -16.25
CA TYR A 57 -5.85 -14.19 -16.75
C TYR A 57 -5.49 -15.24 -15.71
N GLU A 58 -6.39 -16.23 -15.50
CA GLU A 58 -6.33 -17.23 -14.42
C GLU A 58 -6.40 -16.64 -12.99
N GLY A 59 -6.31 -15.32 -12.86
CA GLY A 59 -6.48 -14.56 -11.61
C GLY A 59 -7.92 -14.06 -11.45
N VAL A 60 -8.20 -12.82 -11.89
CA VAL A 60 -9.55 -12.24 -11.80
C VAL A 60 -10.46 -12.70 -12.92
N TYR A 61 -9.91 -13.07 -14.07
CA TYR A 61 -10.62 -13.47 -15.28
C TYR A 61 -10.10 -14.81 -15.80
N ASP A 62 -10.98 -15.81 -15.83
CA ASP A 62 -10.67 -17.19 -16.27
C ASP A 62 -11.93 -17.85 -16.85
N PRO A 63 -12.34 -17.50 -18.10
CA PRO A 63 -13.61 -17.96 -18.67
C PRO A 63 -13.69 -19.48 -18.86
N GLY A 64 -12.55 -20.19 -18.85
CA GLY A 64 -12.48 -21.65 -18.94
C GLY A 64 -12.67 -22.38 -17.61
N SER A 65 -12.63 -21.66 -16.49
CA SER A 65 -12.68 -22.25 -15.15
C SER A 65 -14.13 -22.60 -14.73
N LYS A 66 -14.29 -23.74 -14.06
CA LYS A 66 -15.56 -24.10 -13.37
C LYS A 66 -15.93 -23.13 -12.25
N LEU A 67 -14.95 -22.34 -11.77
CA LEU A 67 -15.12 -21.34 -10.73
C LEU A 67 -15.58 -20.00 -11.26
N SER A 68 -15.64 -19.80 -12.58
CA SER A 68 -16.03 -18.53 -13.18
C SER A 68 -17.53 -18.38 -13.40
N ASP A 69 -17.97 -17.12 -13.46
CA ASP A 69 -19.33 -16.76 -13.84
C ASP A 69 -19.48 -16.64 -15.38
N SER A 70 -20.65 -16.23 -15.85
CA SER A 70 -20.91 -16.05 -17.28
C SER A 70 -20.12 -14.91 -17.95
N ASN A 71 -19.53 -14.00 -17.15
CA ASN A 71 -18.64 -12.94 -17.65
C ASN A 71 -17.18 -13.42 -17.73
N GLY A 72 -16.87 -14.61 -17.20
CA GLY A 72 -15.53 -15.15 -17.08
C GLY A 72 -14.80 -14.69 -15.81
N PHE A 73 -15.47 -14.05 -14.87
CA PHE A 73 -14.89 -13.63 -13.61
C PHE A 73 -14.88 -14.79 -12.61
N ARG A 74 -13.76 -15.04 -11.95
CA ARG A 74 -13.66 -16.05 -10.91
C ARG A 74 -14.50 -15.68 -9.69
N LYS A 75 -15.53 -16.49 -9.38
CA LYS A 75 -16.47 -16.24 -8.27
C LYS A 75 -15.81 -16.27 -6.91
N ASP A 76 -14.88 -17.19 -6.71
CA ASP A 76 -14.10 -17.31 -5.46
C ASP A 76 -13.26 -16.06 -5.21
N VAL A 77 -12.65 -15.46 -6.27
CA VAL A 77 -11.93 -14.19 -6.19
C VAL A 77 -12.90 -13.03 -5.95
N LEU A 78 -14.04 -12.97 -6.69
CA LEU A 78 -15.04 -11.93 -6.47
C LEU A 78 -15.53 -11.90 -5.02
N ASP A 79 -15.82 -13.07 -4.44
CA ASP A 79 -16.34 -13.17 -3.07
C ASP A 79 -15.28 -12.77 -2.05
N GLU A 80 -14.02 -13.15 -2.28
CA GLU A 80 -12.90 -12.77 -1.41
C GLU A 80 -12.67 -11.25 -1.42
N ILE A 81 -12.67 -10.61 -2.60
CA ILE A 81 -12.45 -9.17 -2.72
C ILE A 81 -13.63 -8.37 -2.16
N ARG A 82 -14.88 -8.82 -2.34
CA ARG A 82 -16.05 -8.23 -1.68
C ARG A 82 -15.93 -8.28 -0.17
N GLN A 83 -15.47 -9.41 0.39
CA GLN A 83 -15.27 -9.58 1.82
C GLN A 83 -14.15 -8.65 2.34
N LEU A 84 -13.06 -8.49 1.61
CA LEU A 84 -11.99 -7.55 1.93
C LEU A 84 -12.48 -6.09 1.90
N GLY A 85 -13.34 -5.75 0.93
CA GLY A 85 -13.84 -4.39 0.74
C GLY A 85 -12.76 -3.42 0.29
N VAL A 86 -11.92 -3.83 -0.67
CA VAL A 86 -10.85 -3.00 -1.25
C VAL A 86 -11.48 -1.76 -1.90
N PRO A 87 -11.15 -0.53 -1.46
CA PRO A 87 -11.89 0.67 -1.85
C PRO A 87 -11.57 1.16 -3.26
N ILE A 88 -10.33 0.96 -3.72
CA ILE A 88 -9.85 1.43 -5.02
C ILE A 88 -8.85 0.45 -5.59
N ILE A 89 -8.89 0.23 -6.91
CA ILE A 89 -7.96 -0.68 -7.60
C ILE A 89 -7.40 0.00 -8.84
N ARG A 90 -6.06 0.01 -8.91
CA ARG A 90 -5.29 0.54 -10.04
C ARG A 90 -5.23 -0.47 -11.18
N TYR A 91 -5.38 -0.01 -12.43
CA TYR A 91 -5.40 -0.79 -13.66
C TYR A 91 -5.08 0.11 -14.88
N PRO A 92 -4.53 -0.34 -16.01
CA PRO A 92 -4.19 -1.73 -16.39
C PRO A 92 -2.75 -2.12 -16.05
N GLY A 93 -1.98 -1.25 -15.46
CA GLY A 93 -0.60 -1.54 -15.13
C GLY A 93 0.13 -0.36 -14.53
N GLY A 94 1.24 -0.72 -14.11
CA GLY A 94 2.63 -0.43 -14.00
C GLY A 94 3.32 -0.36 -15.35
N ASN A 95 4.34 -1.20 -15.54
CA ASN A 95 5.16 -1.16 -16.75
C ASN A 95 4.36 -1.43 -18.03
N PHE A 96 3.36 -2.30 -17.94
CA PHE A 96 2.48 -2.63 -19.07
C PHE A 96 1.83 -1.40 -19.71
N VAL A 97 1.34 -0.44 -18.89
CA VAL A 97 0.53 0.67 -19.41
C VAL A 97 1.28 1.55 -20.41
N SER A 98 2.60 1.69 -20.27
CA SER A 98 3.41 2.59 -21.11
C SER A 98 3.58 2.14 -22.56
N GLY A 99 3.27 0.87 -22.85
CA GLY A 99 3.25 0.31 -24.20
C GLY A 99 1.84 -0.05 -24.71
N TYR A 100 0.81 0.14 -23.90
CA TYR A 100 -0.54 -0.36 -24.16
C TYR A 100 -1.42 0.65 -24.90
N ASN A 101 -2.09 0.15 -25.96
CA ASN A 101 -3.15 0.89 -26.64
C ASN A 101 -4.51 0.44 -26.08
N TRP A 102 -5.20 1.30 -25.36
CA TRP A 102 -6.48 0.98 -24.73
C TRP A 102 -7.59 0.57 -25.72
N LEU A 103 -7.51 1.02 -27.00
CA LEU A 103 -8.45 0.64 -28.05
C LEU A 103 -8.39 -0.85 -28.37
N ASP A 104 -7.24 -1.51 -28.19
CA ASP A 104 -7.08 -2.94 -28.44
C ASP A 104 -7.89 -3.79 -27.42
N GLY A 105 -8.15 -3.23 -26.23
CA GLY A 105 -8.86 -3.89 -25.14
C GLY A 105 -10.37 -3.58 -25.07
N VAL A 106 -10.97 -2.91 -26.08
CA VAL A 106 -12.40 -2.59 -26.09
C VAL A 106 -13.10 -3.14 -27.33
N GLY A 107 -14.43 -3.19 -27.32
CA GLY A 107 -15.23 -3.76 -28.43
C GLY A 107 -15.37 -5.28 -28.35
N PRO A 108 -15.87 -5.93 -29.45
CA PRO A 108 -16.10 -7.36 -29.46
C PRO A 108 -14.80 -8.16 -29.30
N LYS A 109 -14.74 -9.06 -28.32
CA LYS A 109 -13.53 -9.83 -27.98
C LYS A 109 -12.90 -10.57 -29.17
N LYS A 110 -13.72 -11.10 -30.08
CA LYS A 110 -13.26 -11.82 -31.28
C LYS A 110 -12.45 -10.95 -32.26
N ASP A 111 -12.65 -9.63 -32.20
CA ASP A 111 -12.01 -8.66 -33.11
C ASP A 111 -10.79 -7.99 -32.48
N ARG A 112 -10.49 -8.27 -31.20
CA ARG A 112 -9.36 -7.70 -30.48
C ARG A 112 -8.05 -8.37 -30.89
N PRO A 113 -6.98 -7.58 -31.12
CA PRO A 113 -5.70 -8.13 -31.55
C PRO A 113 -4.99 -8.87 -30.40
N ARG A 114 -4.21 -9.87 -30.74
CA ARG A 114 -3.16 -10.41 -29.87
C ARG A 114 -1.91 -9.61 -30.10
N THR A 115 -1.32 -9.05 -29.05
CA THR A 115 -0.15 -8.17 -29.13
C THR A 115 1.00 -8.71 -28.29
N LEU A 116 2.23 -8.35 -28.67
CA LEU A 116 3.40 -8.59 -27.82
C LEU A 116 3.48 -7.50 -26.77
N ASP A 117 3.31 -7.88 -25.51
CA ASP A 117 3.67 -7.02 -24.40
C ASP A 117 5.18 -6.95 -24.24
N LYS A 118 5.71 -5.76 -24.43
CA LYS A 118 7.17 -5.50 -24.41
C LYS A 118 7.69 -5.22 -22.99
N ALA A 119 6.81 -4.95 -22.03
CA ALA A 119 7.21 -4.68 -20.66
C ALA A 119 7.59 -5.98 -19.95
N TRP A 120 6.83 -7.04 -20.19
CA TRP A 120 7.00 -8.34 -19.51
C TRP A 120 7.37 -9.50 -20.44
N ASP A 121 7.60 -9.21 -21.74
CA ASP A 121 7.89 -10.21 -22.81
C ASP A 121 6.85 -11.33 -22.87
N THR A 122 5.55 -10.94 -22.80
CA THR A 122 4.40 -11.85 -22.80
C THR A 122 3.49 -11.59 -23.99
N ILE A 123 2.48 -12.44 -24.19
CA ILE A 123 1.42 -12.22 -25.17
C ILE A 123 0.18 -11.68 -24.48
N GLU A 124 -0.27 -10.49 -24.87
CA GLU A 124 -1.55 -9.94 -24.45
C GLU A 124 -2.64 -10.29 -25.46
N SER A 125 -3.66 -11.01 -24.98
CA SER A 125 -4.78 -11.44 -25.82
C SER A 125 -5.91 -10.41 -25.91
N ASN A 126 -5.87 -9.37 -25.08
CA ASN A 126 -6.88 -8.32 -24.98
C ASN A 126 -8.31 -8.84 -24.67
N GLN A 127 -8.43 -10.04 -24.07
CA GLN A 127 -9.73 -10.61 -23.70
C GLN A 127 -10.32 -9.98 -22.43
N PHE A 128 -9.49 -9.26 -21.69
CA PHE A 128 -9.86 -8.42 -20.56
C PHE A 128 -9.31 -7.00 -20.81
N GLY A 129 -10.16 -5.99 -20.81
CA GLY A 129 -9.77 -4.61 -21.04
C GLY A 129 -10.61 -3.64 -20.22
N THR A 130 -10.68 -2.38 -20.63
CA THR A 130 -11.38 -1.33 -19.87
C THR A 130 -12.82 -1.72 -19.50
N ASN A 131 -13.57 -2.29 -20.42
CA ASN A 131 -14.99 -2.63 -20.18
C ASN A 131 -15.15 -3.77 -19.18
N GLU A 132 -14.32 -4.80 -19.29
CA GLU A 132 -14.31 -5.93 -18.36
C GLU A 132 -13.85 -5.47 -16.96
N PHE A 133 -12.82 -4.63 -16.90
CA PHE A 133 -12.35 -4.08 -15.62
C PHE A 133 -13.42 -3.24 -14.92
N MET A 134 -14.11 -2.35 -15.64
CA MET A 134 -15.20 -1.56 -15.06
C MET A 134 -16.38 -2.43 -14.58
N ALA A 135 -16.71 -3.48 -15.34
CA ALA A 135 -17.71 -4.45 -14.93
C ALA A 135 -17.29 -5.23 -13.70
N TRP A 136 -16.03 -5.63 -13.63
CA TRP A 136 -15.44 -6.31 -12.47
C TRP A 136 -15.40 -5.40 -11.24
N CYS A 137 -14.98 -4.13 -11.36
CA CYS A 137 -15.04 -3.15 -10.29
C CYS A 137 -16.45 -2.99 -9.73
N LYS A 138 -17.45 -2.90 -10.60
CA LYS A 138 -18.86 -2.85 -10.20
C LYS A 138 -19.27 -4.12 -9.45
N ALA A 139 -18.81 -5.29 -9.91
CA ALA A 139 -19.14 -6.58 -9.30
C ALA A 139 -18.56 -6.72 -7.89
N VAL A 140 -17.34 -6.22 -7.62
CA VAL A 140 -16.73 -6.28 -6.29
C VAL A 140 -17.03 -5.08 -5.40
N GLY A 141 -17.57 -3.98 -5.97
CA GLY A 141 -17.89 -2.75 -5.22
C GLY A 141 -16.67 -1.85 -4.97
N THR A 142 -15.71 -1.80 -5.89
CA THR A 142 -14.48 -0.99 -5.80
C THR A 142 -14.49 0.17 -6.78
N THR A 143 -13.71 1.22 -6.49
CA THR A 143 -13.49 2.35 -7.38
C THR A 143 -12.34 2.05 -8.36
N PRO A 144 -12.47 2.35 -9.67
CA PRO A 144 -11.35 2.25 -10.59
C PRO A 144 -10.35 3.41 -10.41
N LEU A 145 -9.05 3.09 -10.40
CA LEU A 145 -7.94 4.02 -10.59
C LEU A 145 -7.27 3.68 -11.91
N MET A 146 -7.45 4.54 -12.91
CA MET A 146 -7.02 4.26 -14.27
C MET A 146 -5.60 4.75 -14.54
N GLY A 147 -4.72 3.88 -15.00
CA GLY A 147 -3.42 4.24 -15.54
C GLY A 147 -3.50 4.62 -17.02
N LEU A 148 -2.71 5.61 -17.41
CA LEU A 148 -2.65 6.12 -18.78
C LEU A 148 -1.30 5.82 -19.42
N ASN A 149 -1.32 5.50 -20.71
CA ASN A 149 -0.11 5.39 -21.50
C ASN A 149 0.44 6.79 -21.82
N LEU A 150 1.36 7.30 -21.00
CA LEU A 150 2.18 8.47 -21.34
C LEU A 150 3.61 8.10 -21.75
N GLY A 151 3.91 6.82 -21.93
CA GLY A 151 5.14 6.36 -22.58
C GLY A 151 5.06 6.55 -24.09
N THR A 152 4.36 5.64 -24.77
CA THR A 152 4.18 5.68 -26.23
C THR A 152 2.93 6.40 -26.69
N GLY A 153 1.92 6.58 -25.82
CA GLY A 153 0.68 7.29 -26.12
C GLY A 153 0.82 8.82 -26.02
N SER A 154 -0.23 9.51 -26.42
CA SER A 154 -0.32 10.97 -26.46
C SER A 154 -1.26 11.55 -25.39
N ALA A 155 -1.23 12.87 -25.21
CA ALA A 155 -2.23 13.58 -24.40
C ALA A 155 -3.64 13.47 -24.97
N GLU A 156 -3.77 13.39 -26.30
CA GLU A 156 -5.03 13.19 -26.99
C GLU A 156 -5.61 11.79 -26.73
N ASP A 157 -4.76 10.74 -26.74
CA ASP A 157 -5.18 9.37 -26.39
C ASP A 157 -5.68 9.29 -24.94
N ALA A 158 -5.03 9.99 -24.02
CA ALA A 158 -5.47 10.08 -22.63
C ALA A 158 -6.85 10.74 -22.50
N ALA A 159 -7.07 11.87 -23.18
CA ALA A 159 -8.37 12.54 -23.21
C ALA A 159 -9.44 11.69 -23.90
N ALA A 160 -9.09 10.95 -24.94
CA ALA A 160 -9.98 10.04 -25.65
C ALA A 160 -10.49 8.90 -24.74
N LEU A 161 -9.62 8.33 -23.89
CA LEU A 161 -10.05 7.32 -22.92
C LEU A 161 -10.97 7.92 -21.84
N VAL A 162 -10.71 9.13 -21.36
CA VAL A 162 -11.63 9.83 -20.45
C VAL A 162 -12.98 10.07 -21.11
N GLU A 163 -13.01 10.51 -22.37
CA GLU A 163 -14.24 10.71 -23.14
C GLU A 163 -15.02 9.40 -23.29
N TYR A 164 -14.33 8.30 -23.62
CA TYR A 164 -14.91 6.97 -23.68
C TYR A 164 -15.54 6.56 -22.34
N CYS A 165 -14.88 6.84 -21.23
CA CYS A 165 -15.35 6.43 -19.91
C CYS A 165 -16.43 7.35 -19.32
N ASN A 166 -16.33 8.67 -19.50
CA ASN A 166 -17.07 9.62 -18.68
C ASN A 166 -18.12 10.44 -19.42
N VAL A 167 -18.00 10.62 -20.75
CA VAL A 167 -18.98 11.38 -21.51
C VAL A 167 -20.21 10.53 -21.81
N GLU A 168 -21.41 11.10 -21.65
CA GLU A 168 -22.67 10.36 -21.80
C GLU A 168 -22.88 9.86 -23.22
N LYS A 169 -22.89 10.77 -24.21
CA LYS A 169 -23.17 10.48 -25.65
C LYS A 169 -22.86 11.68 -26.53
N GLY A 170 -22.88 11.46 -27.83
CA GLY A 170 -22.84 12.53 -28.86
C GLY A 170 -21.42 12.94 -29.23
N THR A 171 -20.40 12.21 -28.79
CA THR A 171 -19.02 12.40 -29.19
C THR A 171 -18.44 11.09 -29.71
N ARG A 172 -17.34 11.17 -30.47
CA ARG A 172 -16.71 10.00 -31.09
C ARG A 172 -16.52 8.83 -30.12
N TRP A 173 -15.93 9.10 -28.97
CA TRP A 173 -15.53 8.03 -28.05
C TRP A 173 -16.68 7.58 -27.14
N SER A 174 -17.56 8.48 -26.73
CA SER A 174 -18.77 8.12 -25.99
C SER A 174 -19.73 7.28 -26.83
N ASP A 175 -19.86 7.60 -28.11
CA ASP A 175 -20.70 6.84 -29.03
C ASP A 175 -20.07 5.47 -29.38
N LEU A 176 -18.72 5.39 -29.45
CA LEU A 176 -18.01 4.12 -29.56
C LEU A 176 -18.30 3.20 -28.37
N ARG A 177 -18.25 3.71 -27.12
CA ARG A 177 -18.64 2.94 -25.92
C ARG A 177 -20.06 2.38 -26.08
N ARG A 178 -21.00 3.22 -26.54
CA ARG A 178 -22.40 2.82 -26.74
C ARG A 178 -22.56 1.76 -27.84
N GLN A 179 -21.78 1.86 -28.91
CA GLN A 179 -21.70 0.82 -29.95
C GLN A 179 -21.20 -0.51 -29.40
N HIS A 180 -20.31 -0.46 -28.37
CA HIS A 180 -19.85 -1.64 -27.65
C HIS A 180 -20.88 -2.18 -26.64
N GLY A 181 -22.13 -1.65 -26.64
CA GLY A 181 -23.22 -2.12 -25.78
C GLY A 181 -23.26 -1.48 -24.38
N ILE A 182 -22.44 -0.48 -24.11
CA ILE A 182 -22.37 0.15 -22.79
C ILE A 182 -22.98 1.55 -22.87
N THR A 183 -24.23 1.65 -22.43
CA THR A 183 -25.03 2.88 -22.54
C THR A 183 -24.55 3.97 -21.59
N ASP A 184 -24.37 3.63 -20.31
CA ASP A 184 -24.06 4.60 -19.26
C ASP A 184 -22.54 4.85 -19.15
N PRO A 185 -22.12 6.08 -18.83
CA PRO A 185 -20.72 6.38 -18.54
C PRO A 185 -20.27 5.71 -17.23
N TYR A 186 -19.00 5.32 -17.18
CA TYR A 186 -18.39 4.70 -15.99
C TYR A 186 -18.13 5.69 -14.87
N LYS A 187 -17.95 6.99 -15.19
CA LYS A 187 -17.64 8.06 -14.23
C LYS A 187 -16.35 7.79 -13.43
N ALA A 188 -15.31 7.30 -14.11
CA ALA A 188 -14.01 7.07 -13.52
C ALA A 188 -13.37 8.40 -13.10
N GLN A 189 -13.08 8.57 -11.81
CA GLN A 189 -12.60 9.84 -11.27
C GLN A 189 -11.08 9.90 -11.12
N TYR A 190 -10.40 8.78 -10.80
CA TYR A 190 -8.99 8.73 -10.45
C TYR A 190 -8.15 8.24 -11.63
N TRP A 191 -7.06 8.98 -11.95
CA TRP A 191 -6.24 8.72 -13.11
C TRP A 191 -4.76 8.98 -12.83
N CYS A 192 -3.90 7.96 -13.11
CA CYS A 192 -2.46 8.10 -13.08
C CYS A 192 -1.95 8.52 -14.45
N LEU A 193 -1.18 9.60 -14.51
CA LEU A 193 -0.60 10.16 -15.73
C LEU A 193 0.71 9.42 -16.10
N GLY A 194 0.60 8.14 -16.44
CA GLY A 194 1.72 7.27 -16.75
C GLY A 194 2.15 6.39 -15.57
N ASN A 195 3.33 5.78 -15.70
CA ASN A 195 3.96 4.91 -14.70
C ASN A 195 5.47 5.05 -14.76
N GLU A 196 6.14 5.28 -13.61
CA GLU A 196 7.61 5.21 -13.44
C GLU A 196 8.45 5.85 -14.57
N MET A 197 8.03 7.01 -15.04
CA MET A 197 8.59 7.62 -16.25
C MET A 197 10.06 8.07 -16.12
N ASP A 198 10.63 8.03 -14.91
CA ASP A 198 12.06 8.21 -14.63
C ASP A 198 12.87 6.92 -14.76
N GLY A 199 12.21 5.76 -14.76
CA GLY A 199 12.86 4.45 -14.78
C GLY A 199 13.42 4.07 -16.15
N PRO A 200 14.72 3.71 -16.28
CA PRO A 200 15.30 3.30 -17.56
C PRO A 200 14.70 2.00 -18.12
N TRP A 201 14.00 1.23 -17.29
CA TRP A 201 13.24 0.04 -17.69
C TRP A 201 11.89 0.36 -18.33
N GLN A 202 11.37 1.58 -18.11
CA GLN A 202 10.03 1.96 -18.53
C GLN A 202 10.00 2.30 -20.02
N ILE A 203 9.04 1.74 -20.77
CA ILE A 203 8.86 2.05 -22.19
C ILE A 203 8.50 3.54 -22.33
N GLY A 204 9.27 4.26 -23.14
CA GLY A 204 9.07 5.69 -23.34
C GLY A 204 9.48 6.55 -22.15
N HIS A 205 10.36 6.05 -21.26
CA HIS A 205 10.96 6.89 -20.22
C HIS A 205 11.61 8.15 -20.82
N MET A 206 11.60 9.23 -20.08
CA MET A 206 12.05 10.54 -20.56
C MET A 206 12.60 11.39 -19.42
N SER A 207 13.11 12.55 -19.72
CA SER A 207 13.55 13.49 -18.69
C SER A 207 12.37 14.04 -17.87
N ALA A 208 12.63 14.49 -16.64
CA ALA A 208 11.62 15.06 -15.76
C ALA A 208 10.86 16.24 -16.39
N THR A 209 11.60 17.11 -17.10
CA THR A 209 11.00 18.26 -17.79
C THR A 209 10.08 17.83 -18.95
N GLU A 210 10.52 16.87 -19.79
CA GLU A 210 9.71 16.37 -20.90
C GLU A 210 8.45 15.67 -20.39
N TYR A 211 8.59 14.82 -19.37
CA TYR A 211 7.45 14.18 -18.75
C TYR A 211 6.49 15.20 -18.11
N GLY A 212 7.01 16.16 -17.35
CA GLY A 212 6.20 17.18 -16.70
C GLY A 212 5.37 18.00 -17.69
N LEU A 213 5.95 18.37 -18.84
CA LEU A 213 5.24 19.05 -19.93
C LEU A 213 4.16 18.16 -20.56
N LYS A 214 4.48 16.89 -20.83
CA LYS A 214 3.52 15.90 -21.37
C LYS A 214 2.37 15.66 -20.40
N ALA A 215 2.65 15.49 -19.12
CA ALA A 215 1.65 15.33 -18.07
C ALA A 215 0.77 16.57 -17.92
N ALA A 216 1.33 17.78 -18.00
CA ALA A 216 0.58 19.02 -17.95
C ALA A 216 -0.38 19.15 -19.15
N ASP A 217 0.06 18.77 -20.35
CA ASP A 217 -0.78 18.81 -21.54
C ASP A 217 -1.90 17.75 -21.47
N ALA A 218 -1.58 16.51 -21.10
CA ALA A 218 -2.57 15.47 -20.88
C ALA A 218 -3.62 15.90 -19.83
N ALA A 219 -3.17 16.41 -18.69
CA ALA A 219 -4.05 16.86 -17.63
C ALA A 219 -5.01 17.98 -18.08
N ARG A 220 -4.54 18.93 -18.89
CA ARG A 220 -5.40 19.99 -19.44
C ARG A 220 -6.46 19.42 -20.38
N GLN A 221 -6.06 18.58 -21.34
CA GLN A 221 -6.97 17.98 -22.30
C GLN A 221 -8.03 17.10 -21.61
N MET A 222 -7.62 16.26 -20.64
CA MET A 222 -8.52 15.45 -19.86
C MET A 222 -9.53 16.28 -19.06
N ARG A 223 -9.10 17.41 -18.45
CA ARG A 223 -10.01 18.28 -17.70
C ARG A 223 -10.97 19.09 -18.58
N TYR A 224 -10.67 19.28 -19.85
CA TYR A 224 -11.65 19.79 -20.81
C TYR A 224 -12.78 18.81 -21.04
N VAL A 225 -12.47 17.50 -21.00
CA VAL A 225 -13.49 16.44 -21.12
C VAL A 225 -14.29 16.33 -19.82
N ASP A 226 -13.59 16.25 -18.66
CA ASP A 226 -14.22 16.13 -17.36
C ASP A 226 -13.42 16.90 -16.30
N PRO A 227 -13.91 18.05 -15.83
CA PRO A 227 -13.21 18.86 -14.83
C PRO A 227 -13.17 18.26 -13.43
N SER A 228 -13.94 17.20 -13.15
CA SER A 228 -14.06 16.57 -11.82
C SER A 228 -12.92 15.58 -11.51
N LEU A 229 -12.08 15.25 -12.49
CA LEU A 229 -11.04 14.24 -12.37
C LEU A 229 -10.04 14.53 -11.25
N LYS A 230 -9.54 13.44 -10.66
CA LYS A 230 -8.39 13.43 -9.74
C LYS A 230 -7.18 12.87 -10.48
N LEU A 231 -6.22 13.74 -10.77
CA LEU A 231 -5.07 13.45 -11.62
C LEU A 231 -3.80 13.32 -10.78
N ILE A 232 -3.05 12.24 -10.99
CA ILE A 232 -1.85 11.87 -10.25
C ILE A 232 -0.68 11.85 -11.23
N ALA A 233 0.32 12.72 -11.02
CA ALA A 233 1.56 12.69 -11.79
C ALA A 233 2.52 11.63 -11.26
N CYS A 234 3.36 11.04 -12.12
CA CYS A 234 4.44 10.16 -11.68
C CYS A 234 5.49 10.96 -10.90
N GLY A 235 5.69 10.62 -9.65
CA GLY A 235 6.89 10.96 -8.93
C GLY A 235 8.02 9.98 -9.26
N SER A 236 9.15 10.09 -8.56
CA SER A 236 10.26 9.17 -8.71
C SER A 236 9.84 7.74 -8.37
N SER A 237 10.26 6.78 -9.19
CA SER A 237 9.94 5.35 -9.02
C SER A 237 10.58 4.71 -7.78
N GLY A 238 11.43 5.42 -7.08
CA GLY A 238 11.95 4.98 -5.78
C GLY A 238 13.14 5.79 -5.29
N PRO A 239 13.46 5.70 -3.98
CA PRO A 239 14.49 6.52 -3.35
C PRO A 239 15.93 6.13 -3.74
N LEU A 240 16.11 5.05 -4.51
CA LEU A 240 17.41 4.65 -5.04
C LEU A 240 17.68 5.17 -6.46
N MET A 241 16.72 5.88 -7.06
CA MET A 241 16.91 6.51 -8.37
C MET A 241 17.94 7.62 -8.29
N PRO A 242 18.85 7.73 -9.27
CA PRO A 242 19.83 8.83 -9.31
C PRO A 242 19.18 10.22 -9.32
N THR A 243 17.95 10.32 -9.81
CA THR A 243 17.16 11.54 -9.93
C THR A 243 16.17 11.75 -8.79
N TYR A 244 16.24 10.94 -7.73
CA TYR A 244 15.32 10.99 -6.58
C TYR A 244 15.18 12.41 -6.02
N LEU A 245 13.97 12.84 -5.72
CA LEU A 245 13.52 14.17 -5.31
C LEU A 245 13.70 15.28 -6.37
N GLU A 246 14.79 15.27 -7.14
CA GLU A 246 14.99 16.24 -8.22
C GLU A 246 14.00 15.99 -9.36
N TRP A 247 13.73 14.73 -9.69
CA TRP A 247 12.64 14.36 -10.59
C TRP A 247 11.30 14.96 -10.14
N ASP A 248 10.95 14.77 -8.87
CA ASP A 248 9.69 15.24 -8.31
C ASP A 248 9.57 16.78 -8.42
N ARG A 249 10.67 17.49 -8.10
CA ARG A 249 10.73 18.95 -8.18
C ARG A 249 10.51 19.43 -9.62
N GLU A 250 11.28 18.90 -10.59
CA GLU A 250 11.20 19.33 -11.97
C GLU A 250 9.86 19.03 -12.61
N VAL A 251 9.32 17.83 -12.39
CA VAL A 251 7.97 17.44 -12.85
C VAL A 251 6.92 18.41 -12.32
N LEU A 252 6.94 18.67 -11.01
CA LEU A 252 5.97 19.56 -10.39
C LEU A 252 6.13 21.02 -10.82
N GLU A 253 7.32 21.47 -11.18
CA GLU A 253 7.49 22.80 -11.79
C GLU A 253 6.71 22.96 -13.09
N GLN A 254 6.49 21.90 -13.85
CA GLN A 254 5.73 21.92 -15.09
C GLN A 254 4.22 21.71 -14.86
N CYS A 255 3.82 20.75 -14.01
CA CYS A 255 2.44 20.30 -13.97
C CYS A 255 1.66 20.58 -12.67
N TYR A 256 2.26 21.21 -11.64
CA TYR A 256 1.69 21.39 -10.29
C TYR A 256 0.22 21.86 -10.27
N GLN A 257 -0.11 22.84 -11.09
CA GLN A 257 -1.45 23.44 -11.13
C GLN A 257 -2.51 22.50 -11.73
N TYR A 258 -2.09 21.52 -12.53
CA TYR A 258 -3.00 20.65 -13.29
C TYR A 258 -3.26 19.31 -12.61
N VAL A 259 -2.43 18.89 -11.64
CA VAL A 259 -2.53 17.60 -10.96
C VAL A 259 -2.98 17.75 -9.51
N ASP A 260 -3.59 16.73 -8.93
CA ASP A 260 -4.08 16.72 -7.54
C ASP A 260 -3.13 15.97 -6.61
N GLY A 261 -2.39 15.01 -7.14
CA GLY A 261 -1.46 14.17 -6.41
C GLY A 261 -0.16 13.90 -7.14
N LEU A 262 0.83 13.42 -6.39
CA LEU A 262 2.10 12.91 -6.87
C LEU A 262 2.24 11.45 -6.44
N SER A 263 2.63 10.59 -7.37
CA SER A 263 2.84 9.15 -7.14
C SER A 263 4.17 8.87 -6.43
N LEU A 264 4.19 7.79 -5.63
CA LEU A 264 5.35 7.22 -4.97
C LEU A 264 5.32 5.71 -5.13
N HIS A 265 6.49 5.09 -5.35
CA HIS A 265 6.63 3.65 -5.37
C HIS A 265 7.72 3.18 -4.41
N ARG A 266 7.52 2.00 -3.81
CA ARG A 266 8.55 1.34 -3.00
C ARG A 266 8.30 -0.14 -2.86
N TYR A 267 9.33 -0.93 -3.17
CA TYR A 267 9.39 -2.36 -2.85
C TYR A 267 10.49 -2.62 -1.83
N PHE A 268 10.24 -3.56 -0.93
CA PHE A 268 11.12 -3.90 0.18
C PHE A 268 11.55 -5.36 0.08
N GLY A 269 12.79 -5.66 0.53
CA GLY A 269 13.29 -7.02 0.54
C GLY A 269 14.20 -7.33 1.72
N ASN A 270 14.17 -8.57 2.19
CA ASN A 270 15.18 -9.08 3.10
C ASN A 270 16.39 -9.60 2.31
N ASN A 271 17.09 -8.69 1.65
CA ASN A 271 18.22 -8.94 0.75
C ASN A 271 19.37 -7.98 1.05
N GLU A 272 20.51 -8.17 0.36
CA GLU A 272 21.71 -7.35 0.54
C GLU A 272 21.46 -5.84 0.34
N ARG A 273 20.58 -5.47 -0.59
CA ARG A 273 20.29 -4.07 -0.91
C ARG A 273 19.58 -3.34 0.23
N ASP A 274 18.57 -3.97 0.85
CA ASP A 274 17.67 -3.28 1.78
C ASP A 274 18.04 -3.56 3.24
N SER A 275 18.18 -4.82 3.63
CA SER A 275 18.38 -5.24 5.01
C SER A 275 19.73 -5.92 5.29
N GLY A 276 20.46 -6.32 4.26
CA GLY A 276 21.66 -7.17 4.42
C GLY A 276 21.32 -8.60 4.88
N GLY A 277 20.07 -9.06 4.70
CA GLY A 277 19.61 -10.35 5.20
C GLY A 277 19.29 -10.36 6.71
N ASP A 278 19.40 -9.22 7.40
CA ASP A 278 19.08 -9.08 8.83
C ASP A 278 17.58 -8.88 9.04
N SER A 279 16.90 -9.87 9.61
CA SER A 279 15.46 -9.81 9.91
C SER A 279 15.09 -8.70 10.88
N SER A 280 15.97 -8.32 11.83
CA SER A 280 15.72 -7.21 12.77
C SER A 280 15.69 -5.86 12.06
N LYS A 281 16.58 -5.66 11.08
CA LYS A 281 16.57 -4.51 10.20
C LYS A 281 15.38 -4.56 9.24
N TYR A 282 15.08 -5.74 8.71
CA TYR A 282 14.01 -5.93 7.74
C TYR A 282 12.65 -5.48 8.28
N VAL A 283 12.27 -5.91 9.49
CA VAL A 283 11.00 -5.52 10.10
C VAL A 283 10.94 -4.04 10.52
N ALA A 284 12.06 -3.31 10.44
CA ALA A 284 12.14 -1.86 10.68
C ALA A 284 12.10 -1.02 9.38
N LEU A 285 12.12 -1.63 8.20
CA LEU A 285 12.18 -0.91 6.92
C LEU A 285 10.98 0.02 6.67
N ASN A 286 9.87 -0.18 7.37
CA ASN A 286 8.73 0.74 7.31
C ASN A 286 9.13 2.18 7.68
N LEU A 287 10.11 2.40 8.56
CA LEU A 287 10.61 3.73 8.92
C LEU A 287 11.28 4.43 7.72
N SER A 288 11.83 3.66 6.78
CA SER A 288 12.37 4.23 5.53
C SER A 288 11.28 4.67 4.56
N MET A 289 10.08 4.06 4.62
CA MET A 289 8.89 4.54 3.90
C MET A 289 8.42 5.89 4.44
N GLU A 290 8.40 6.05 5.77
CA GLU A 290 8.04 7.33 6.39
C GLU A 290 9.00 8.45 5.99
N ARG A 291 10.29 8.14 5.94
CA ARG A 291 11.31 9.09 5.46
C ARG A 291 11.04 9.50 4.01
N GLN A 292 10.81 8.54 3.11
CA GLN A 292 10.48 8.83 1.70
C GLN A 292 9.24 9.71 1.59
N ILE A 293 8.18 9.42 2.34
CA ILE A 293 6.97 10.26 2.38
C ILE A 293 7.30 11.68 2.82
N ALA A 294 8.05 11.84 3.91
CA ALA A 294 8.41 13.15 4.45
C ALA A 294 9.28 13.97 3.47
N GLU A 295 10.26 13.34 2.83
CA GLU A 295 11.13 13.94 1.83
C GLU A 295 10.35 14.42 0.60
N THR A 296 9.46 13.58 0.05
CA THR A 296 8.61 13.96 -1.09
C THR A 296 7.59 15.04 -0.72
N VAL A 297 7.04 15.00 0.50
CA VAL A 297 6.19 16.09 1.03
C VAL A 297 6.93 17.41 1.03
N ALA A 298 8.20 17.43 1.46
CA ALA A 298 9.01 18.65 1.48
C ALA A 298 9.20 19.22 0.07
N VAL A 299 9.43 18.39 -0.95
CA VAL A 299 9.52 18.81 -2.34
C VAL A 299 8.20 19.40 -2.84
N CYS A 300 7.08 18.72 -2.58
CA CYS A 300 5.75 19.22 -2.95
C CYS A 300 5.47 20.61 -2.33
N ASP A 301 5.82 20.78 -1.06
CA ASP A 301 5.60 22.05 -0.34
C ASP A 301 6.59 23.15 -0.79
N LEU A 302 7.83 22.80 -1.17
CA LEU A 302 8.78 23.73 -1.80
C LEU A 302 8.22 24.29 -3.11
N VAL A 303 7.79 23.42 -4.02
CA VAL A 303 7.24 23.84 -5.32
C VAL A 303 5.95 24.63 -5.13
N ARG A 304 5.09 24.23 -4.17
CA ARG A 304 3.92 25.01 -3.79
C ARG A 304 4.29 26.44 -3.40
N GLY A 305 5.32 26.59 -2.58
CA GLY A 305 5.82 27.90 -2.13
C GLY A 305 6.33 28.75 -3.27
N HIS A 306 7.16 28.19 -4.17
CA HIS A 306 7.66 28.87 -5.37
C HIS A 306 6.52 29.37 -6.27
N LYS A 307 5.50 28.53 -6.47
CA LYS A 307 4.33 28.88 -7.29
C LYS A 307 3.30 29.75 -6.56
N ARG A 308 3.49 30.03 -5.27
CA ARG A 308 2.53 30.75 -4.41
C ARG A 308 1.11 30.17 -4.52
N SER A 309 1.02 28.84 -4.64
CA SER A 309 -0.25 28.14 -4.83
C SER A 309 -0.97 27.91 -3.50
N PRO A 310 -2.28 28.18 -3.39
CA PRO A 310 -3.09 27.77 -2.23
C PRO A 310 -3.33 26.26 -2.20
N LYS A 311 -3.21 25.60 -3.35
CA LYS A 311 -3.44 24.17 -3.50
C LYS A 311 -2.33 23.37 -2.81
N LYS A 312 -2.71 22.35 -2.02
CA LYS A 312 -1.79 21.38 -1.41
C LYS A 312 -1.97 20.04 -2.12
N LEU A 313 -0.91 19.54 -2.74
CA LEU A 313 -0.94 18.20 -3.34
C LEU A 313 -0.93 17.14 -2.24
N TRP A 314 -1.66 16.06 -2.49
CA TRP A 314 -1.56 14.84 -1.70
C TRP A 314 -0.63 13.83 -2.40
N LEU A 315 -0.25 12.79 -1.68
CA LEU A 315 0.60 11.72 -2.20
C LEU A 315 -0.24 10.47 -2.49
N SER A 316 0.08 9.82 -3.61
CA SER A 316 -0.42 8.52 -4.01
C SER A 316 0.71 7.51 -3.89
N PHE A 317 0.68 6.66 -2.88
CA PHE A 317 1.64 5.56 -2.77
C PHE A 317 1.12 4.35 -3.56
N ASP A 318 0.94 4.51 -4.87
CA ASP A 318 0.16 3.63 -5.72
C ASP A 318 0.88 2.36 -6.18
N GLU A 319 2.12 2.13 -5.70
CA GLU A 319 2.77 0.82 -5.67
C GLU A 319 3.62 0.67 -4.41
N TRP A 320 3.29 -0.31 -3.59
CA TRP A 320 4.12 -0.70 -2.46
C TRP A 320 3.89 -2.16 -2.09
N ASN A 321 4.96 -2.89 -1.78
CA ASN A 321 4.90 -4.25 -1.22
C ASN A 321 6.29 -4.75 -0.83
N VAL A 322 6.35 -5.99 -0.41
CA VAL A 322 7.55 -6.83 -0.35
C VAL A 322 7.73 -7.51 -1.71
N TRP A 323 8.95 -7.38 -2.28
CA TRP A 323 9.31 -8.09 -3.51
C TRP A 323 10.84 -8.21 -3.62
N TYR A 324 11.37 -9.42 -3.56
CA TYR A 324 12.83 -9.64 -3.63
C TYR A 324 13.29 -11.07 -3.99
N ARG A 325 12.38 -12.05 -4.03
CA ARG A 325 12.74 -13.45 -4.29
C ARG A 325 12.56 -13.85 -5.75
N THR A 326 11.67 -13.16 -6.44
CA THR A 326 11.31 -13.46 -7.82
C THR A 326 11.72 -12.33 -8.76
N THR A 327 12.03 -12.67 -10.00
CA THR A 327 12.38 -11.70 -11.05
C THR A 327 11.60 -11.98 -12.33
N ALA A 328 11.55 -10.99 -13.23
CA ALA A 328 10.92 -11.17 -14.54
C ALA A 328 11.58 -12.26 -15.40
N GLY A 329 12.84 -12.61 -15.09
CA GLY A 329 13.55 -13.70 -15.77
C GLY A 329 13.16 -15.10 -15.30
N ASP A 330 12.39 -15.24 -14.21
CA ASP A 330 12.06 -16.52 -13.58
C ASP A 330 10.73 -17.09 -14.07
N ALA A 331 10.25 -16.70 -15.25
CA ALA A 331 9.00 -17.22 -15.80
C ALA A 331 9.06 -18.74 -15.96
N VAL A 332 8.25 -19.47 -15.18
CA VAL A 332 8.27 -20.94 -15.10
C VAL A 332 7.88 -21.55 -16.44
N ASP A 333 6.93 -20.94 -17.14
CA ASP A 333 6.36 -21.44 -18.41
C ASP A 333 7.08 -20.87 -19.65
N GLY A 334 8.09 -20.02 -19.44
CA GLY A 334 8.85 -19.36 -20.50
C GLY A 334 8.28 -18.01 -20.94
N HIS A 335 9.03 -17.35 -21.82
CA HIS A 335 8.69 -16.04 -22.35
C HIS A 335 7.71 -16.13 -23.53
N ARG A 336 7.02 -15.02 -23.85
CA ARG A 336 6.06 -14.88 -24.96
C ARG A 336 4.88 -15.85 -24.89
N GLN A 337 4.47 -16.16 -23.68
CA GLN A 337 3.24 -16.90 -23.41
C GLN A 337 2.16 -15.95 -22.87
N GLU A 338 0.91 -16.35 -22.97
CA GLU A 338 -0.20 -15.70 -22.31
C GLU A 338 -0.25 -16.15 -20.86
N ALA A 339 -0.33 -15.21 -19.92
CA ALA A 339 -0.42 -15.47 -18.48
C ALA A 339 0.65 -16.44 -17.92
N PRO A 340 1.95 -16.23 -18.14
CA PRO A 340 2.97 -17.10 -17.56
C PRO A 340 2.97 -16.99 -16.03
N HIS A 341 3.44 -18.03 -15.34
CA HIS A 341 3.72 -17.97 -13.90
C HIS A 341 4.91 -17.03 -13.65
N LEU A 342 4.63 -15.75 -13.42
CA LEU A 342 5.62 -14.70 -13.30
C LEU A 342 5.41 -13.93 -12.00
N LEU A 343 6.52 -13.68 -11.25
CA LEU A 343 6.53 -12.94 -9.99
C LEU A 343 5.56 -13.49 -8.93
N GLU A 344 5.35 -14.79 -8.89
CA GLU A 344 4.52 -15.45 -7.89
C GLU A 344 5.31 -15.61 -6.57
N GLU A 345 5.50 -14.50 -5.88
CA GLU A 345 6.24 -14.43 -4.61
C GLU A 345 5.54 -15.23 -3.52
N VAL A 346 6.29 -16.01 -2.75
CA VAL A 346 5.78 -16.74 -1.58
C VAL A 346 6.12 -15.98 -0.31
N TYR A 347 5.10 -15.49 0.36
CA TYR A 347 5.26 -14.67 1.57
C TYR A 347 5.29 -15.51 2.84
N ASN A 348 6.18 -15.12 3.75
CA ASN A 348 6.36 -15.74 5.05
C ASN A 348 5.89 -14.81 6.20
N LEU A 349 6.09 -15.22 7.45
CA LEU A 349 5.68 -14.43 8.62
C LEU A 349 6.43 -13.10 8.71
N GLU A 350 7.73 -13.03 8.45
CA GLU A 350 8.47 -11.76 8.56
C GLU A 350 8.00 -10.73 7.53
N ASP A 351 7.58 -11.18 6.33
CA ASP A 351 6.99 -10.30 5.32
C ASP A 351 5.67 -9.71 5.82
N ALA A 352 4.85 -10.52 6.49
CA ALA A 352 3.61 -10.04 7.08
C ALA A 352 3.84 -9.02 8.20
N LEU A 353 4.88 -9.20 9.01
CA LEU A 353 5.25 -8.23 10.04
C LEU A 353 5.69 -6.89 9.41
N LEU A 354 6.50 -6.94 8.36
CA LEU A 354 6.88 -5.72 7.65
C LEU A 354 5.67 -5.04 7.01
N VAL A 355 4.79 -5.79 6.33
CA VAL A 355 3.56 -5.23 5.73
C VAL A 355 2.69 -4.58 6.80
N GLY A 356 2.57 -5.16 7.99
CA GLY A 356 1.91 -4.53 9.14
C GLY A 356 2.56 -3.20 9.53
N GLY A 357 3.88 -3.15 9.59
CA GLY A 357 4.63 -1.92 9.84
C GLY A 357 4.43 -0.85 8.75
N LEU A 358 4.42 -1.25 7.47
CA LEU A 358 4.15 -0.35 6.34
C LEU A 358 2.74 0.26 6.42
N ILE A 359 1.75 -0.53 6.81
CA ILE A 359 0.38 -0.06 7.07
C ILE A 359 0.35 0.96 8.22
N ASN A 360 1.08 0.70 9.32
CA ASN A 360 1.21 1.66 10.41
C ASN A 360 1.82 2.99 9.92
N SER A 361 2.82 2.94 9.06
CA SER A 361 3.46 4.12 8.47
C SER A 361 2.52 4.90 7.55
N LEU A 362 1.73 4.21 6.74
CA LEU A 362 0.69 4.83 5.90
C LEU A 362 -0.37 5.52 6.76
N LEU A 363 -0.84 4.88 7.84
CA LEU A 363 -1.77 5.49 8.78
C LEU A 363 -1.20 6.77 9.38
N ARG A 364 0.02 6.75 9.90
CA ARG A 364 0.68 7.94 10.47
C ARG A 364 0.87 9.08 9.46
N SER A 365 0.87 8.76 8.17
CA SER A 365 1.03 9.72 7.07
C SER A 365 -0.29 10.13 6.42
N ALA A 366 -1.44 9.80 6.99
CA ALA A 366 -2.77 9.99 6.41
C ALA A 366 -3.16 11.46 6.17
N ASP A 367 -2.44 12.42 6.75
CA ASP A 367 -2.59 13.85 6.44
C ASP A 367 -2.12 14.19 5.02
N ARG A 368 -1.12 13.49 4.50
CA ARG A 368 -0.53 13.74 3.18
C ARG A 368 -0.77 12.59 2.19
N VAL A 369 -0.73 11.32 2.60
CA VAL A 369 -1.02 10.17 1.75
C VAL A 369 -2.53 9.92 1.75
N LYS A 370 -3.18 10.08 0.59
CA LYS A 370 -4.63 9.90 0.46
C LYS A 370 -5.01 8.63 -0.30
N LEU A 371 -4.06 8.06 -1.01
CA LEU A 371 -4.23 6.84 -1.77
C LEU A 371 -2.95 6.00 -1.65
N ALA A 372 -3.11 4.69 -1.47
CA ALA A 372 -2.00 3.75 -1.57
C ALA A 372 -2.51 2.41 -2.10
N CYS A 373 -1.72 1.73 -2.96
CA CYS A 373 -2.11 0.48 -3.56
C CYS A 373 -1.09 -0.62 -3.24
N LEU A 374 -1.54 -1.64 -2.52
CA LEU A 374 -0.76 -2.87 -2.37
C LEU A 374 -0.58 -3.52 -3.74
N ALA A 375 0.63 -3.67 -4.18
CA ALA A 375 0.99 -4.24 -5.47
C ALA A 375 1.43 -5.70 -5.31
N GLN A 376 0.69 -6.69 -5.85
CA GLN A 376 -0.59 -6.58 -6.50
C GLN A 376 -1.67 -7.31 -5.69
N LEU A 377 -2.85 -7.52 -6.27
CA LEU A 377 -3.97 -8.12 -5.52
C LEU A 377 -4.00 -9.65 -5.63
N ILE A 378 -3.75 -10.18 -6.84
CA ILE A 378 -3.91 -11.60 -7.19
C ILE A 378 -2.65 -12.12 -7.88
N ASN A 379 -2.16 -13.26 -7.46
CA ASN A 379 -1.06 -14.08 -7.98
C ASN A 379 0.32 -13.39 -8.03
N VAL A 380 0.43 -12.24 -8.63
CA VAL A 380 1.68 -11.51 -8.84
C VAL A 380 2.02 -10.70 -7.60
N ILE A 381 3.11 -11.04 -6.89
CA ILE A 381 3.51 -10.39 -5.62
C ILE A 381 2.31 -10.07 -4.71
N ALA A 382 1.40 -11.02 -4.55
CA ALA A 382 0.04 -10.75 -4.09
C ALA A 382 -0.31 -11.42 -2.75
N PRO A 383 -1.26 -10.84 -1.98
CA PRO A 383 -1.80 -11.46 -0.77
C PRO A 383 -2.67 -12.70 -1.05
N ILE A 384 -3.16 -12.86 -2.29
CA ILE A 384 -4.04 -13.95 -2.69
C ILE A 384 -3.47 -14.65 -3.91
N MET A 385 -3.35 -15.98 -3.82
CA MET A 385 -2.99 -16.85 -4.94
C MET A 385 -4.20 -17.66 -5.41
N THR A 386 -4.23 -17.99 -6.69
CA THR A 386 -5.25 -18.86 -7.27
C THR A 386 -4.66 -20.15 -7.82
N ASP A 387 -5.44 -21.22 -7.75
CA ASP A 387 -5.23 -22.45 -8.50
C ASP A 387 -6.55 -22.91 -9.17
N PRO A 388 -6.59 -24.00 -9.95
CA PRO A 388 -7.82 -24.49 -10.57
C PRO A 388 -8.92 -24.89 -9.56
N ASN A 389 -8.62 -25.00 -8.26
CA ASN A 389 -9.53 -25.49 -7.23
C ASN A 389 -9.99 -24.42 -6.24
N GLY A 390 -9.32 -23.27 -6.17
CA GLY A 390 -9.68 -22.21 -5.24
C GLY A 390 -8.62 -21.13 -5.07
N ILE A 391 -8.65 -20.50 -3.90
CA ILE A 391 -7.72 -19.42 -3.52
C ILE A 391 -6.89 -19.81 -2.30
N LEU A 392 -5.72 -19.20 -2.19
CA LEU A 392 -4.85 -19.26 -1.02
C LEU A 392 -4.62 -17.84 -0.49
N ARG A 393 -4.85 -17.61 0.80
CA ARG A 393 -4.46 -16.40 1.51
C ARG A 393 -3.02 -16.52 1.98
N GLN A 394 -2.13 -15.71 1.44
CA GLN A 394 -0.74 -15.62 1.88
C GLN A 394 -0.62 -14.87 3.22
N THR A 395 0.54 -14.87 3.85
CA THR A 395 0.71 -14.29 5.19
C THR A 395 0.46 -12.79 5.23
N ILE A 396 0.83 -12.04 4.18
CA ILE A 396 0.61 -10.58 4.06
C ILE A 396 -0.87 -10.20 3.91
N TYR A 397 -1.74 -11.16 3.59
CA TYR A 397 -3.18 -10.95 3.54
C TYR A 397 -3.74 -10.46 4.88
N TYR A 398 -3.25 -10.97 5.99
CA TYR A 398 -3.85 -10.73 7.30
C TYR A 398 -3.67 -9.28 7.79
N PRO A 399 -2.46 -8.69 7.83
CA PRO A 399 -2.33 -7.28 8.20
C PRO A 399 -3.10 -6.36 7.26
N TYR A 400 -3.13 -6.64 5.96
CA TYR A 400 -3.89 -5.88 4.99
C TYR A 400 -5.42 -5.98 5.23
N SER A 401 -5.93 -7.18 5.47
CA SER A 401 -7.35 -7.39 5.78
C SER A 401 -7.78 -6.68 7.07
N TRP A 402 -6.91 -6.64 8.09
CA TRP A 402 -7.20 -5.93 9.34
C TRP A 402 -7.29 -4.41 9.13
N ALA A 403 -6.40 -3.84 8.34
CA ALA A 403 -6.48 -2.43 7.99
C ALA A 403 -7.79 -2.10 7.27
N LEU A 404 -8.17 -2.90 6.27
CA LEU A 404 -9.43 -2.75 5.54
C LEU A 404 -10.65 -2.87 6.43
N GLN A 405 -10.63 -3.76 7.41
CA GLN A 405 -11.77 -4.04 8.27
C GLN A 405 -11.88 -3.06 9.43
N PHE A 406 -10.77 -2.72 10.08
CA PHE A 406 -10.77 -2.07 11.39
C PHE A 406 -10.28 -0.63 11.37
N ALA A 407 -9.42 -0.21 10.43
CA ALA A 407 -8.98 1.19 10.35
C ALA A 407 -10.06 2.05 9.70
N LYS A 408 -10.74 2.87 10.50
CA LYS A 408 -11.85 3.74 10.08
C LYS A 408 -11.86 5.05 10.86
N GLY A 409 -12.51 6.07 10.31
CA GLY A 409 -12.69 7.36 10.95
C GLY A 409 -11.45 8.23 10.96
N ASP A 410 -11.01 8.70 12.11
CA ASP A 410 -9.84 9.57 12.27
C ASP A 410 -8.61 8.78 12.69
N VAL A 411 -7.48 9.00 12.04
CA VAL A 411 -6.19 8.44 12.49
C VAL A 411 -5.72 9.18 13.73
N LEU A 412 -5.39 8.43 14.78
CA LEU A 412 -4.95 8.98 16.06
C LEU A 412 -3.46 9.38 16.02
N ASN A 413 -3.15 10.51 16.63
CA ASN A 413 -1.78 10.96 16.86
C ASN A 413 -1.31 10.42 18.22
N LEU A 414 -0.75 9.21 18.19
CA LEU A 414 -0.31 8.49 19.39
C LEU A 414 1.12 8.90 19.79
N LEU A 415 1.38 8.94 21.09
CA LEU A 415 2.74 8.95 21.63
C LEU A 415 3.09 7.53 22.09
N VAL A 416 4.21 6.99 21.59
CA VAL A 416 4.67 5.64 21.91
C VAL A 416 6.06 5.73 22.53
N GLU A 417 6.19 5.27 23.77
CA GLU A 417 7.46 5.07 24.46
C GLU A 417 7.77 3.56 24.44
N SER A 418 8.91 3.20 23.91
CA SER A 418 9.35 1.81 23.83
C SER A 418 10.85 1.70 24.07
N SER A 419 11.31 0.57 24.60
CA SER A 419 12.72 0.21 24.52
C SER A 419 13.16 0.18 23.05
N THR A 420 14.44 0.43 22.81
CA THR A 420 15.00 0.56 21.47
C THR A 420 16.13 -0.44 21.23
N TYR A 421 16.41 -0.70 19.98
CA TYR A 421 17.58 -1.44 19.51
C TYR A 421 18.30 -0.70 18.40
N ASP A 422 19.56 -1.05 18.18
CA ASP A 422 20.38 -0.42 17.15
C ASP A 422 20.21 -1.16 15.82
N VAL A 423 20.00 -0.40 14.77
CA VAL A 423 19.87 -0.90 13.39
C VAL A 423 20.85 -0.15 12.50
N SER A 424 21.70 -0.87 11.77
CA SER A 424 22.69 -0.26 10.87
C SER A 424 22.01 0.64 9.83
N GLY A 425 22.43 1.91 9.78
CA GLY A 425 21.91 2.93 8.86
C GLY A 425 20.56 3.53 9.25
N MET A 426 20.10 3.29 10.47
CA MET A 426 18.91 3.91 11.06
C MET A 426 19.25 4.52 12.42
N ASP A 427 18.42 5.46 12.88
CA ASP A 427 18.43 5.88 14.28
C ASP A 427 17.96 4.72 15.17
N LYS A 428 17.96 4.92 16.49
CA LYS A 428 17.44 3.91 17.42
C LYS A 428 16.00 3.56 17.11
N VAL A 429 15.75 2.28 16.89
CA VAL A 429 14.43 1.75 16.49
C VAL A 429 13.67 1.25 17.70
N GLY A 430 12.44 1.68 17.90
CA GLY A 430 11.56 1.16 18.95
C GLY A 430 11.17 -0.29 18.70
N HIS A 431 11.20 -1.13 19.74
CA HIS A 431 10.73 -2.52 19.62
C HIS A 431 9.24 -2.57 19.34
N VAL A 432 8.44 -1.71 19.98
CA VAL A 432 6.99 -1.66 19.76
C VAL A 432 6.63 -0.43 18.93
N ASP A 433 5.94 -0.67 17.83
CA ASP A 433 5.41 0.33 16.89
C ASP A 433 3.88 0.27 16.92
N VAL A 434 3.21 1.42 16.97
CA VAL A 434 1.76 1.46 17.09
C VAL A 434 1.16 2.53 16.19
N ALA A 435 0.10 2.18 15.49
CA ALA A 435 -0.80 3.11 14.83
C ALA A 435 -2.25 2.79 15.20
N GLY A 436 -3.16 3.73 15.02
CA GLY A 436 -4.56 3.49 15.35
C GLY A 436 -5.52 4.51 14.75
N SER A 437 -6.79 4.15 14.80
CA SER A 437 -7.87 5.00 14.31
C SER A 437 -9.11 4.92 15.18
N LEU A 438 -9.92 5.97 15.14
CA LEU A 438 -11.18 6.07 15.87
C LEU A 438 -12.32 6.42 14.91
N ASP A 439 -13.24 5.48 14.75
CA ASP A 439 -14.52 5.73 14.10
C ASP A 439 -15.50 6.30 15.15
N ARG A 440 -15.68 7.62 15.11
CA ARG A 440 -16.56 8.32 16.07
C ARG A 440 -18.03 8.03 15.81
N SER A 441 -18.40 7.69 14.57
CA SER A 441 -19.79 7.40 14.20
C SER A 441 -20.27 6.05 14.79
N ASP A 442 -19.35 5.09 14.83
CA ASP A 442 -19.60 3.74 15.37
C ASP A 442 -19.10 3.57 16.81
N GLY A 443 -18.37 4.57 17.36
CA GLY A 443 -17.73 4.48 18.67
C GLY A 443 -16.70 3.34 18.75
N LYS A 444 -15.92 3.11 17.69
CA LYS A 444 -14.95 2.02 17.61
C LYS A 444 -13.54 2.55 17.44
N LEU A 445 -12.63 2.15 18.33
CA LEU A 445 -11.22 2.46 18.27
C LEU A 445 -10.44 1.18 17.94
N ALA A 446 -9.52 1.23 16.96
CA ALA A 446 -8.64 0.13 16.63
C ALA A 446 -7.17 0.57 16.79
N LEU A 447 -6.35 -0.27 17.41
CA LEU A 447 -4.89 -0.15 17.44
C LEU A 447 -4.26 -1.34 16.75
N PHE A 448 -3.16 -1.05 16.04
CA PHE A 448 -2.32 -2.00 15.34
C PHE A 448 -0.91 -1.89 15.91
N LEU A 449 -0.43 -2.98 16.50
CA LEU A 449 0.84 -3.01 17.21
C LEU A 449 1.79 -3.99 16.52
N LEU A 450 2.98 -3.53 16.17
CA LEU A 450 4.07 -4.38 15.70
C LEU A 450 5.10 -4.53 16.82
N ASN A 451 5.36 -5.75 17.27
CA ASN A 451 6.53 -6.06 18.09
C ASN A 451 7.67 -6.54 17.18
N ARG A 452 8.69 -5.68 17.02
CA ARG A 452 9.89 -5.94 16.22
C ARG A 452 10.93 -6.78 16.95
N ASP A 453 10.79 -7.00 18.29
CA ASP A 453 11.69 -7.90 19.02
C ASP A 453 11.42 -9.34 18.57
N LEU A 454 12.38 -9.92 17.87
CA LEU A 454 12.24 -11.27 17.29
C LEU A 454 12.35 -12.38 18.35
N SER A 455 12.72 -12.05 19.58
CA SER A 455 13.02 -13.00 20.64
C SER A 455 12.18 -12.85 21.90
N LYS A 456 11.67 -11.64 22.18
CA LYS A 456 11.01 -11.32 23.45
C LYS A 456 9.62 -10.74 23.23
N ALA A 457 8.71 -11.18 24.05
CA ALA A 457 7.44 -10.50 24.28
C ALA A 457 7.67 -9.19 25.03
N HIS A 458 6.80 -8.22 24.82
CA HIS A 458 6.84 -6.94 25.51
C HIS A 458 5.51 -6.66 26.21
N ASP A 459 5.60 -6.24 27.47
CA ASP A 459 4.45 -5.68 28.18
C ASP A 459 4.09 -4.32 27.55
N VAL A 460 2.83 -4.12 27.23
CA VAL A 460 2.30 -2.85 26.72
C VAL A 460 1.28 -2.28 27.70
N GLU A 461 1.51 -1.04 28.09
CA GLU A 461 0.55 -0.24 28.86
C GLU A 461 -0.04 0.84 27.98
N ILE A 462 -1.35 0.77 27.71
CA ILE A 462 -2.09 1.88 27.10
C ILE A 462 -2.55 2.81 28.22
N VAL A 463 -2.21 4.09 28.07
CA VAL A 463 -2.65 5.17 28.97
C VAL A 463 -3.71 5.97 28.23
N TRP A 464 -4.94 5.93 28.74
CA TRP A 464 -6.07 6.66 28.20
C TRP A 464 -6.12 8.07 28.81
N GLU A 465 -5.72 9.08 28.03
CA GLU A 465 -5.53 10.45 28.53
C GLU A 465 -6.84 11.21 28.73
N ASP A 466 -7.87 10.87 27.95
CA ASP A 466 -9.17 11.57 28.00
C ASP A 466 -10.35 10.63 28.34
N ALA A 467 -10.53 9.56 27.60
CA ALA A 467 -11.61 8.60 27.79
C ALA A 467 -11.10 7.17 27.64
N ALA A 468 -11.29 6.35 28.65
CA ALA A 468 -11.03 4.92 28.55
C ALA A 468 -12.17 4.22 27.79
N PRO A 469 -11.89 3.19 26.98
CA PRO A 469 -12.93 2.45 26.30
C PRO A 469 -13.80 1.65 27.28
N ALA A 470 -15.05 1.40 26.88
CA ALA A 470 -16.00 0.64 27.67
C ALA A 470 -15.66 -0.87 27.71
N ARG A 471 -15.23 -1.42 26.57
CA ARG A 471 -14.90 -2.84 26.47
C ARG A 471 -14.04 -3.16 25.24
N VAL A 472 -13.36 -4.30 25.27
CA VAL A 472 -12.71 -4.89 24.08
C VAL A 472 -13.77 -5.58 23.22
N LEU A 473 -13.73 -5.34 21.91
CA LEU A 473 -14.64 -5.94 20.92
C LEU A 473 -13.98 -7.12 20.20
N SER A 474 -12.69 -6.98 19.88
CA SER A 474 -11.93 -7.99 19.13
C SER A 474 -10.45 -7.92 19.45
N THR A 475 -9.82 -9.08 19.48
CA THR A 475 -8.37 -9.24 19.60
C THR A 475 -7.88 -10.20 18.52
N SER A 476 -6.76 -9.89 17.90
CA SER A 476 -6.14 -10.77 16.91
C SER A 476 -4.63 -10.57 16.89
N VAL A 477 -3.87 -11.64 16.83
CA VAL A 477 -2.42 -11.60 16.74
C VAL A 477 -1.93 -12.55 15.65
N LEU A 478 -0.98 -12.07 14.87
CA LEU A 478 -0.22 -12.87 13.91
C LEU A 478 1.21 -13.01 14.44
N THR A 479 1.61 -14.22 14.76
CA THR A 479 2.90 -14.59 15.32
C THR A 479 3.23 -16.06 15.04
N GLY A 480 4.45 -16.47 15.29
CA GLY A 480 4.90 -17.86 15.14
C GLY A 480 6.37 -18.01 15.53
N ASP A 481 6.82 -19.23 15.74
CA ASP A 481 8.20 -19.52 16.12
C ASP A 481 9.17 -19.48 14.93
N ASP A 482 8.67 -19.71 13.74
CA ASP A 482 9.41 -19.71 12.48
C ASP A 482 9.04 -18.48 11.64
N LEU A 483 9.95 -17.51 11.58
CA LEU A 483 9.79 -16.30 10.74
C LEU A 483 9.65 -16.61 9.24
N LYS A 484 10.19 -17.75 8.80
CA LYS A 484 10.14 -18.17 7.39
C LYS A 484 8.92 -19.07 7.09
N ALA A 485 8.05 -19.28 8.07
CA ALA A 485 6.81 -20.02 7.84
C ALA A 485 5.90 -19.29 6.84
N SER A 486 5.41 -20.00 5.85
CA SER A 486 4.50 -19.52 4.81
C SER A 486 3.28 -20.40 4.64
N ASN A 487 2.19 -19.86 4.12
CA ASN A 487 1.02 -20.61 3.71
C ASN A 487 1.22 -21.14 2.29
N THR A 488 0.75 -22.37 2.04
CA THR A 488 0.75 -23.00 0.71
C THR A 488 -0.60 -23.66 0.48
N PHE A 489 -0.95 -23.99 -0.77
CA PHE A 489 -2.19 -24.74 -1.05
C PHE A 489 -2.26 -26.06 -0.29
N ALA A 490 -1.14 -26.73 -0.04
CA ALA A 490 -1.06 -27.95 0.76
C ALA A 490 -1.18 -27.70 2.27
N ALA A 491 -0.76 -26.51 2.74
CA ALA A 491 -0.81 -26.12 4.15
C ALA A 491 -1.30 -24.67 4.32
N PRO A 492 -2.58 -24.38 4.02
CA PRO A 492 -3.09 -23.01 3.88
C PRO A 492 -3.28 -22.25 5.21
N LYS A 493 -3.07 -22.91 6.34
CA LYS A 493 -3.30 -22.37 7.69
C LYS A 493 -2.07 -22.48 8.60
N ARG A 494 -0.86 -22.52 8.04
CA ARG A 494 0.38 -22.59 8.84
C ARG A 494 0.63 -21.30 9.61
N VAL A 495 0.34 -20.17 8.99
CA VAL A 495 0.43 -18.83 9.59
C VAL A 495 -0.94 -18.17 9.45
N VAL A 496 -1.67 -18.10 10.54
CA VAL A 496 -3.03 -17.52 10.58
C VAL A 496 -3.21 -16.70 11.85
N PRO A 497 -4.13 -15.73 11.85
CA PRO A 497 -4.48 -14.97 13.04
C PRO A 497 -4.98 -15.88 14.18
N GLN A 498 -4.58 -15.53 15.39
CA GLN A 498 -5.03 -16.17 16.62
C GLN A 498 -5.69 -15.11 17.51
N SER A 499 -6.78 -15.43 18.17
CA SER A 499 -7.36 -14.59 19.21
C SER A 499 -6.62 -14.79 20.53
N PHE A 500 -6.58 -13.74 21.36
CA PHE A 500 -6.03 -13.82 22.71
C PHE A 500 -6.99 -13.18 23.72
N ALA A 501 -6.74 -13.44 25.01
CA ALA A 501 -7.61 -12.93 26.07
C ALA A 501 -7.73 -11.41 26.02
N ALA A 502 -8.95 -10.92 26.11
CA ALA A 502 -9.22 -9.49 26.11
C ALA A 502 -8.48 -8.81 27.27
N PRO A 503 -7.68 -7.77 27.00
CA PRO A 503 -6.98 -7.07 28.08
C PRO A 503 -7.95 -6.35 29.03
N ASN A 504 -7.59 -6.34 30.31
CA ASN A 504 -8.40 -5.67 31.34
C ASN A 504 -8.20 -4.15 31.30
N ILE A 505 -9.31 -3.42 31.38
CA ILE A 505 -9.35 -1.96 31.45
C ILE A 505 -9.58 -1.57 32.91
N SER A 506 -8.62 -0.88 33.53
CA SER A 506 -8.71 -0.47 34.93
C SER A 506 -7.99 0.84 35.20
N GLY A 507 -8.62 1.77 35.89
CA GLY A 507 -8.02 3.04 36.30
C GLY A 507 -7.48 3.90 35.14
N GLY A 508 -8.17 3.92 33.99
CA GLY A 508 -7.71 4.65 32.80
C GLY A 508 -6.51 4.02 32.11
N ARG A 509 -6.24 2.75 32.36
CA ARG A 509 -5.11 2.00 31.76
C ARG A 509 -5.56 0.63 31.28
N THR A 510 -4.85 0.15 30.27
CA THR A 510 -5.00 -1.21 29.74
C THR A 510 -3.63 -1.84 29.65
N ARG A 511 -3.44 -3.04 30.20
CA ARG A 511 -2.15 -3.75 30.17
C ARG A 511 -2.32 -5.13 29.55
N PHE A 512 -1.38 -5.48 28.68
CA PHE A 512 -1.32 -6.80 28.04
C PHE A 512 0.09 -7.04 27.49
N GLU A 513 0.37 -8.27 27.16
CA GLU A 513 1.62 -8.69 26.54
C GLU A 513 1.42 -8.81 25.01
N VAL A 514 2.36 -8.27 24.23
CA VAL A 514 2.48 -8.54 22.80
C VAL A 514 3.59 -9.55 22.56
N PRO A 515 3.29 -10.68 21.93
CA PRO A 515 4.29 -11.74 21.71
C PRO A 515 5.50 -11.23 20.92
N ALA A 516 6.63 -11.92 21.03
CA ALA A 516 7.78 -11.70 20.16
C ALA A 516 7.38 -11.82 18.69
N ARG A 517 8.04 -11.05 17.78
CA ARG A 517 7.80 -11.15 16.32
C ARG A 517 6.31 -11.23 15.96
N SER A 518 5.55 -10.24 16.39
CA SER A 518 4.09 -10.26 16.22
C SER A 518 3.53 -8.98 15.63
N TYR A 519 2.42 -9.12 14.92
CA TYR A 519 1.54 -8.01 14.56
C TYR A 519 0.18 -8.25 15.22
N THR A 520 -0.28 -7.30 16.00
CA THR A 520 -1.46 -7.42 16.87
C THR A 520 -2.48 -6.36 16.53
N MET A 521 -3.75 -6.72 16.43
CA MET A 521 -4.88 -5.83 16.29
C MET A 521 -5.80 -5.97 17.50
N ILE A 522 -6.19 -4.84 18.08
CA ILE A 522 -7.19 -4.78 19.14
C ILE A 522 -8.22 -3.72 18.77
N GLN A 523 -9.50 -4.06 18.90
CA GLN A 523 -10.61 -3.13 18.71
C GLN A 523 -11.38 -2.97 20.02
N TRP A 524 -11.70 -1.72 20.33
CA TRP A 524 -12.50 -1.34 21.51
C TRP A 524 -13.78 -0.62 21.11
N SER A 525 -14.77 -0.68 22.01
CA SER A 525 -15.92 0.23 22.03
C SER A 525 -15.58 1.41 22.94
N MET A 526 -15.68 2.62 22.42
CA MET A 526 -15.50 3.86 23.15
C MET A 526 -16.78 4.27 23.86
#